data_6f54a385fbfa159188bd97f50eb1e817
#
_entry.id   6f54a385fbfa159188bd97f50eb1e817
#
_cell.length_a   1.000
_cell.length_b   1.000
_cell.length_c   1.000
_cell.angle_alpha   90.00
_cell.angle_beta   90.00
_cell.angle_gamma   90.00
#
_symmetry.space_group_name_H-M   'P 1'
#
loop_
_entity.id
_entity.type
_entity.pdbx_description
1 polymer ?
#
loop_
_entity_poly.entity_id
_entity_poly.type
_entity_poly.pdbx_seq_one_letter_code
_entity_poly.pdbx_strand_id
1 'polypeptide(L)'
;MWNNAGNNLDIPAELSVNAVNNANPLFTVVPGAGGVAKLASDVFTRFKYILVDYQAVPFVLNQQHINDFITAVTQPNGPMEAALNYLSAQPGSLPQGVTTLEQFRCVIEKLWFRNSNGFKHVFVGNQMPGNNYNGFHNWYQFLLEQRRNPTQTTHIAFIQPAFEGNRLPKFLRQLSFRWRGANKGASSSMFVGTSPAFDLAMFTACVLRGRAPGGGAIGGNGNRVTDCECNIHVPAGGLPQSLVQFRTVENPQNEWVVTAYPRNVQ
;
A
#
# COMPACT_ATOMS: atom_id res chain seq x y z
N MET A 1 -5.23 -6.81 11.84
CA MET A 1 -4.41 -6.76 10.60
C MET A 1 -2.93 -6.52 10.87
N TRP A 2 -2.53 -5.49 11.63
CA TRP A 2 -1.10 -5.20 11.88
C TRP A 2 -0.34 -6.40 12.47
N ASN A 3 -0.83 -6.94 13.58
CA ASN A 3 -0.20 -8.08 14.26
C ASN A 3 -0.23 -9.38 13.44
N ASN A 4 -1.21 -9.51 12.55
CA ASN A 4 -1.37 -10.68 11.70
C ASN A 4 -0.45 -10.67 10.47
N ALA A 5 0.19 -9.53 10.17
CA ALA A 5 1.07 -9.44 9.00
C ALA A 5 2.37 -10.25 9.17
N GLY A 6 2.87 -10.39 10.40
CA GLY A 6 4.03 -11.21 10.75
C GLY A 6 5.38 -10.73 10.17
N ASN A 7 5.34 -9.99 9.07
CA ASN A 7 6.51 -9.54 8.32
C ASN A 7 6.58 -8.01 8.12
N ASN A 8 5.88 -7.23 8.95
CA ASN A 8 6.15 -5.80 9.06
C ASN A 8 7.55 -5.59 9.65
N LEU A 9 8.29 -4.61 9.11
CA LEU A 9 9.61 -4.24 9.61
C LEU A 9 9.50 -3.22 10.73
N ASP A 10 10.30 -3.36 11.76
CA ASP A 10 10.40 -2.35 12.82
C ASP A 10 11.29 -1.18 12.36
N ILE A 11 10.85 0.04 12.67
CA ILE A 11 11.57 1.28 12.38
C ILE A 11 11.98 1.90 13.73
N PRO A 12 13.29 2.16 13.96
CA PRO A 12 14.42 2.05 13.04
C PRO A 12 15.18 0.72 13.12
N ALA A 13 14.77 -0.25 13.94
CA ALA A 13 15.58 -1.43 14.27
C ALA A 13 15.87 -2.34 13.05
N GLU A 14 14.91 -2.52 12.15
CA GLU A 14 15.05 -3.37 10.96
C GLU A 14 15.10 -2.58 9.65
N LEU A 15 14.49 -1.37 9.64
CA LEU A 15 14.45 -0.46 8.50
C LEU A 15 14.78 0.95 8.96
N SER A 16 15.92 1.47 8.55
CA SER A 16 16.30 2.87 8.77
C SER A 16 15.69 3.76 7.67
N VAL A 17 15.17 4.91 8.09
CA VAL A 17 14.64 5.96 7.20
C VAL A 17 15.53 7.19 7.34
N ASN A 18 16.21 7.57 6.27
CA ASN A 18 17.04 8.76 6.27
C ASN A 18 16.20 10.02 6.04
N ALA A 19 16.05 10.83 7.07
CA ALA A 19 15.22 12.03 7.05
C ALA A 19 15.88 13.26 6.42
N VAL A 20 17.13 13.15 6.02
CA VAL A 20 17.86 14.26 5.39
C VAL A 20 17.36 14.47 3.96
N ASN A 21 16.97 15.69 3.62
CA ASN A 21 16.52 16.04 2.27
C ASN A 21 17.61 15.71 1.24
N ASN A 22 17.18 15.21 0.09
CA ASN A 22 18.06 14.72 -0.97
C ASN A 22 18.97 13.55 -0.56
N ALA A 23 18.70 12.91 0.58
CA ALA A 23 19.46 11.74 1.01
C ALA A 23 19.24 10.55 0.09
N ASN A 24 20.31 9.83 -0.20
CA ASN A 24 20.28 8.54 -0.88
C ASN A 24 21.27 7.59 -0.21
N PRO A 25 20.83 6.43 0.26
CA PRO A 25 19.46 5.88 0.18
C PRO A 25 18.49 6.50 1.20
N LEU A 26 17.19 6.60 0.81
CA LEU A 26 16.13 6.97 1.74
C LEU A 26 15.86 5.84 2.74
N PHE A 27 15.76 4.59 2.24
CA PHE A 27 15.48 3.39 3.01
C PHE A 27 16.71 2.48 3.04
N THR A 28 17.11 2.06 4.24
CA THR A 28 18.19 1.08 4.42
C THR A 28 17.73 -0.03 5.34
N VAL A 29 17.77 -1.27 4.86
CA VAL A 29 17.51 -2.45 5.70
C VAL A 29 18.73 -2.66 6.60
N VAL A 30 18.49 -2.72 7.90
CA VAL A 30 19.56 -2.82 8.90
C VAL A 30 20.18 -4.22 8.84
N PRO A 31 21.50 -4.34 8.59
CA PRO A 31 22.18 -5.64 8.57
C PRO A 31 22.08 -6.35 9.93
N GLY A 32 21.89 -7.67 9.90
CA GLY A 32 21.84 -8.49 11.13
C GLY A 32 20.53 -8.39 11.92
N ALA A 33 19.67 -7.41 11.63
CA ALA A 33 18.32 -7.37 12.17
C ALA A 33 17.36 -8.22 11.32
N GLY A 34 16.26 -8.66 11.86
CA GLY A 34 15.30 -9.57 11.22
C GLY A 34 14.71 -9.10 9.88
N GLY A 35 14.90 -7.83 9.51
CA GLY A 35 14.32 -7.22 8.32
C GLY A 35 14.69 -7.93 7.01
N VAL A 36 15.93 -8.43 6.87
CA VAL A 36 16.34 -9.18 5.68
C VAL A 36 15.53 -10.46 5.53
N ALA A 37 15.32 -11.21 6.62
CA ALA A 37 14.53 -12.43 6.61
C ALA A 37 13.06 -12.15 6.30
N LYS A 38 12.49 -11.07 6.84
CA LYS A 38 11.12 -10.63 6.55
C LYS A 38 10.94 -10.28 5.07
N LEU A 39 11.91 -9.58 4.46
CA LEU A 39 11.90 -9.25 3.03
C LEU A 39 12.10 -10.48 2.12
N ALA A 40 12.63 -11.57 2.63
CA ALA A 40 12.75 -12.85 1.94
C ALA A 40 11.49 -13.73 2.09
N SER A 41 10.49 -13.29 2.86
CA SER A 41 9.24 -14.03 3.01
C SER A 41 8.49 -14.18 1.68
N ASP A 42 7.62 -15.20 1.61
CA ASP A 42 6.86 -15.51 0.40
C ASP A 42 6.03 -14.29 -0.10
N VAL A 43 5.39 -13.56 0.81
CA VAL A 43 4.60 -12.36 0.48
C VAL A 43 5.43 -11.31 -0.25
N PHE A 44 6.61 -10.94 0.28
CA PHE A 44 7.48 -9.95 -0.37
C PHE A 44 8.07 -10.48 -1.68
N THR A 45 8.40 -11.77 -1.73
CA THR A 45 8.95 -12.43 -2.93
C THR A 45 7.92 -12.41 -4.07
N ARG A 46 6.67 -12.83 -3.80
CA ARG A 46 5.58 -12.82 -4.81
C ARG A 46 5.20 -11.41 -5.21
N PHE A 47 5.16 -10.49 -4.26
CA PHE A 47 4.93 -9.06 -4.55
C PHE A 47 5.99 -8.50 -5.50
N LYS A 48 7.27 -8.79 -5.28
CA LYS A 48 8.37 -8.38 -6.14
C LYS A 48 8.20 -8.87 -7.59
N TYR A 49 7.71 -10.10 -7.79
CA TYR A 49 7.48 -10.61 -9.15
C TYR A 49 6.42 -9.78 -9.90
N ILE A 50 5.32 -9.44 -9.26
CA ILE A 50 4.29 -8.57 -9.87
C ILE A 50 4.86 -7.17 -10.15
N LEU A 51 5.64 -6.60 -9.22
CA LEU A 51 6.26 -5.29 -9.45
C LEU A 51 7.17 -5.31 -10.68
N VAL A 52 7.88 -6.42 -10.93
CA VAL A 52 8.72 -6.61 -12.13
C VAL A 52 7.88 -6.73 -13.39
N ASP A 53 6.79 -7.49 -13.38
CA ASP A 53 5.89 -7.62 -14.53
C ASP A 53 5.37 -6.27 -15.01
N TYR A 54 4.95 -5.41 -14.07
CA TYR A 54 4.47 -4.06 -14.41
C TYR A 54 5.56 -3.11 -14.92
N GLN A 55 6.82 -3.42 -14.69
CA GLN A 55 7.96 -2.59 -15.16
C GLN A 55 8.45 -2.97 -16.54
N ALA A 56 8.07 -4.12 -17.06
CA ALA A 56 8.39 -4.54 -18.42
C ALA A 56 7.72 -3.61 -19.46
N VAL A 57 8.35 -3.44 -20.61
CA VAL A 57 7.79 -2.62 -21.70
C VAL A 57 7.81 -3.45 -22.98
N PRO A 58 6.66 -3.78 -23.57
CA PRO A 58 5.32 -3.63 -23.01
C PRO A 58 5.14 -4.50 -21.76
N PHE A 59 4.37 -4.04 -20.79
CA PHE A 59 4.10 -4.87 -19.61
C PHE A 59 3.08 -5.96 -19.97
N VAL A 60 3.37 -7.16 -19.51
CA VAL A 60 2.45 -8.30 -19.59
C VAL A 60 2.37 -8.90 -18.19
N LEU A 61 1.18 -8.81 -17.59
CA LEU A 61 0.96 -9.44 -16.31
C LEU A 61 0.98 -10.95 -16.45
N ASN A 62 1.81 -11.59 -15.64
CA ASN A 62 1.82 -13.03 -15.54
C ASN A 62 0.71 -13.46 -14.55
N GLN A 63 -0.31 -14.15 -15.07
CA GLN A 63 -1.45 -14.61 -14.25
C GLN A 63 -1.00 -15.53 -13.10
N GLN A 64 0.05 -16.32 -13.31
CA GLN A 64 0.60 -17.16 -12.25
C GLN A 64 1.19 -16.31 -11.11
N HIS A 65 1.91 -15.23 -11.42
CA HIS A 65 2.43 -14.32 -10.40
C HIS A 65 1.30 -13.66 -9.60
N ILE A 66 0.18 -13.29 -10.27
CA ILE A 66 -1.00 -12.75 -9.60
C ILE A 66 -1.59 -13.79 -8.66
N ASN A 67 -1.82 -15.01 -9.14
CA ASN A 67 -2.40 -16.10 -8.34
C ASN A 67 -1.52 -16.43 -7.13
N ASP A 68 -0.22 -16.54 -7.34
CA ASP A 68 0.76 -16.81 -6.28
C ASP A 68 0.75 -15.70 -5.22
N PHE A 69 0.73 -14.44 -5.65
CA PHE A 69 0.67 -13.31 -4.72
C PHE A 69 -0.64 -13.26 -3.95
N ILE A 70 -1.79 -13.42 -4.62
CA ILE A 70 -3.09 -13.46 -3.96
C ILE A 70 -3.11 -14.60 -2.93
N THR A 71 -2.57 -15.77 -3.29
CA THR A 71 -2.45 -16.90 -2.37
C THR A 71 -1.59 -16.55 -1.16
N ALA A 72 -0.44 -15.91 -1.38
CA ALA A 72 0.46 -15.53 -0.30
C ALA A 72 -0.14 -14.50 0.67
N VAL A 73 -0.93 -13.53 0.17
CA VAL A 73 -1.56 -12.50 1.03
C VAL A 73 -2.85 -12.98 1.71
N THR A 74 -3.46 -14.06 1.23
CA THR A 74 -4.69 -14.65 1.78
C THR A 74 -4.45 -15.90 2.62
N GLN A 75 -3.31 -15.96 3.31
CA GLN A 75 -3.06 -17.03 4.25
C GLN A 75 -3.96 -16.92 5.49
N PRO A 76 -4.37 -18.05 6.09
CA PRO A 76 -5.10 -18.07 7.35
C PRO A 76 -4.37 -17.29 8.44
N ASN A 77 -5.14 -16.67 9.33
CA ASN A 77 -4.66 -15.76 10.38
C ASN A 77 -3.89 -14.53 9.88
N GLY A 78 -3.90 -14.27 8.57
CA GLY A 78 -3.26 -13.12 7.95
C GLY A 78 -4.09 -11.83 7.97
N PRO A 79 -3.51 -10.71 7.50
CA PRO A 79 -4.23 -9.44 7.42
C PRO A 79 -5.50 -9.49 6.58
N MET A 80 -5.49 -10.29 5.51
CA MET A 80 -6.61 -10.37 4.58
C MET A 80 -7.81 -11.13 5.18
N GLU A 81 -7.57 -12.17 6.00
CA GLU A 81 -8.64 -12.80 6.75
C GLU A 81 -9.24 -11.85 7.80
N ALA A 82 -8.40 -11.08 8.48
CA ALA A 82 -8.88 -10.05 9.39
C ALA A 82 -9.72 -8.98 8.66
N ALA A 83 -9.38 -8.65 7.41
CA ALA A 83 -10.18 -7.77 6.57
C ALA A 83 -11.54 -8.40 6.21
N LEU A 84 -11.54 -9.67 5.78
CA LEU A 84 -12.76 -10.41 5.49
C LEU A 84 -13.69 -10.46 6.71
N ASN A 85 -13.16 -10.81 7.87
CA ASN A 85 -13.94 -10.88 9.13
C ASN A 85 -14.54 -9.52 9.50
N TYR A 86 -13.77 -8.44 9.35
CA TYR A 86 -14.28 -7.08 9.55
C TYR A 86 -15.40 -6.74 8.58
N LEU A 87 -15.24 -7.04 7.29
CA LEU A 87 -16.21 -6.72 6.24
C LEU A 87 -17.48 -7.58 6.37
N SER A 88 -17.37 -8.83 6.82
CA SER A 88 -18.52 -9.70 7.06
C SER A 88 -19.47 -9.16 8.13
N ALA A 89 -18.93 -8.36 9.07
CA ALA A 89 -19.72 -7.67 10.08
C ALA A 89 -20.34 -6.33 9.57
N GLN A 90 -20.09 -5.94 8.32
CA GLN A 90 -20.55 -4.69 7.71
C GLN A 90 -21.53 -4.99 6.56
N PRO A 91 -22.85 -4.93 6.77
CA PRO A 91 -23.83 -5.25 5.74
C PRO A 91 -23.63 -4.44 4.45
N GLY A 92 -23.61 -5.11 3.31
CA GLY A 92 -23.43 -4.50 1.99
C GLY A 92 -21.98 -4.19 1.60
N SER A 93 -21.00 -4.50 2.45
CA SER A 93 -19.57 -4.33 2.12
C SER A 93 -19.03 -5.41 1.18
N LEU A 94 -19.46 -6.64 1.38
CA LEU A 94 -19.05 -7.78 0.55
C LEU A 94 -20.07 -8.09 -0.54
N PRO A 95 -19.64 -8.61 -1.69
CA PRO A 95 -20.55 -9.22 -2.65
C PRO A 95 -21.31 -10.38 -2.02
N GLN A 96 -22.54 -10.61 -2.48
CA GLN A 96 -23.39 -11.71 -1.97
C GLN A 96 -22.67 -13.06 -2.11
N GLY A 97 -22.73 -13.87 -1.08
CA GLY A 97 -22.17 -15.22 -1.03
C GLY A 97 -20.66 -15.28 -0.72
N VAL A 98 -19.97 -14.17 -0.51
CA VAL A 98 -18.55 -14.17 -0.12
C VAL A 98 -18.44 -14.34 1.41
N THR A 99 -18.05 -15.53 1.85
CA THR A 99 -17.94 -15.91 3.26
C THR A 99 -16.60 -16.56 3.62
N THR A 100 -15.82 -16.96 2.60
CA THR A 100 -14.55 -17.66 2.79
C THR A 100 -13.39 -16.89 2.16
N LEU A 101 -12.16 -17.14 2.63
CA LEU A 101 -10.94 -16.57 2.02
C LEU A 101 -10.80 -16.97 0.54
N GLU A 102 -11.21 -18.20 0.17
CA GLU A 102 -11.14 -18.65 -1.23
C GLU A 102 -12.05 -17.83 -2.13
N GLN A 103 -13.31 -17.58 -1.70
CA GLN A 103 -14.22 -16.70 -2.43
C GLN A 103 -13.70 -15.25 -2.44
N PHE A 104 -13.08 -14.82 -1.36
CA PHE A 104 -12.52 -13.47 -1.25
C PHE A 104 -11.33 -13.23 -2.18
N ARG A 105 -10.55 -14.27 -2.53
CA ARG A 105 -9.48 -14.18 -3.56
C ARG A 105 -10.02 -13.67 -4.90
N CYS A 106 -11.17 -14.17 -5.34
CA CYS A 106 -11.79 -13.70 -6.58
C CYS A 106 -12.18 -12.20 -6.52
N VAL A 107 -12.63 -11.75 -5.33
CA VAL A 107 -12.94 -10.32 -5.12
C VAL A 107 -11.68 -9.47 -5.19
N ILE A 108 -10.60 -9.91 -4.55
CA ILE A 108 -9.30 -9.21 -4.58
C ILE A 108 -8.75 -9.14 -5.99
N GLU A 109 -8.79 -10.25 -6.73
CA GLU A 109 -8.34 -10.30 -8.13
C GLU A 109 -9.11 -9.32 -9.00
N LYS A 110 -10.45 -9.34 -8.93
CA LYS A 110 -11.31 -8.41 -9.67
C LYS A 110 -11.01 -6.95 -9.31
N LEU A 111 -10.87 -6.66 -8.03
CA LEU A 111 -10.71 -5.32 -7.49
C LEU A 111 -9.38 -4.68 -7.91
N TRP A 112 -8.29 -5.47 -7.95
CA TRP A 112 -6.93 -4.95 -8.10
C TRP A 112 -6.28 -5.24 -9.45
N PHE A 113 -6.62 -6.35 -10.12
CA PHE A 113 -5.87 -6.86 -11.26
C PHE A 113 -6.67 -6.95 -12.56
N ARG A 114 -7.98 -7.24 -12.50
CA ARG A 114 -8.80 -7.36 -13.72
C ARG A 114 -9.13 -5.99 -14.31
N ASN A 115 -8.60 -5.74 -15.53
CA ASN A 115 -8.86 -4.51 -16.30
C ASN A 115 -8.61 -3.21 -15.53
N SER A 116 -7.95 -3.30 -14.40
CA SER A 116 -7.72 -2.22 -13.47
C SER A 116 -6.23 -1.86 -13.46
N ASN A 117 -5.96 -0.58 -13.56
CA ASN A 117 -4.64 -0.05 -13.27
C ASN A 117 -4.46 0.26 -11.77
N GLY A 118 -5.39 -0.16 -10.91
CA GLY A 118 -5.39 0.18 -9.49
C GLY A 118 -4.15 -0.32 -8.78
N PHE A 119 -3.81 -1.60 -8.95
CA PHE A 119 -2.58 -2.15 -8.37
C PHE A 119 -1.34 -1.42 -8.90
N LYS A 120 -1.26 -1.25 -10.22
CA LYS A 120 -0.16 -0.49 -10.84
C LYS A 120 -0.07 0.92 -10.29
N HIS A 121 -1.20 1.62 -10.26
CA HIS A 121 -1.24 3.00 -9.77
C HIS A 121 -0.76 3.10 -8.31
N VAL A 122 -1.28 2.26 -7.44
CA VAL A 122 -1.00 2.34 -5.99
C VAL A 122 0.41 1.85 -5.67
N PHE A 123 0.80 0.68 -6.17
CA PHE A 123 2.01 -0.01 -5.73
C PHE A 123 3.21 0.20 -6.64
N VAL A 124 3.00 0.46 -7.93
CA VAL A 124 4.11 0.59 -8.90
C VAL A 124 4.33 2.04 -9.30
N GLY A 125 3.26 2.77 -9.58
CA GLY A 125 3.26 4.10 -10.19
C GLY A 125 3.02 4.08 -11.69
N ASN A 126 2.42 5.15 -12.21
CA ASN A 126 2.13 5.36 -13.62
C ASN A 126 2.94 6.54 -14.16
N GLN A 127 3.62 6.33 -15.28
CA GLN A 127 4.22 7.43 -16.03
C GLN A 127 3.13 8.25 -16.70
N MET A 128 3.23 9.57 -16.59
CA MET A 128 2.32 10.53 -17.18
C MET A 128 3.05 11.39 -18.21
N PRO A 129 2.35 12.03 -19.15
CA PRO A 129 2.97 13.00 -20.06
C PRO A 129 3.74 14.11 -19.29
N GLY A 130 4.81 14.62 -19.91
CA GLY A 130 5.62 15.71 -19.31
C GLY A 130 6.61 15.23 -18.22
N ASN A 131 7.02 13.97 -18.25
CA ASN A 131 7.95 13.38 -17.28
C ASN A 131 7.48 13.46 -15.82
N ASN A 132 6.18 13.34 -15.62
CA ASN A 132 5.57 13.25 -14.30
C ASN A 132 5.14 11.81 -14.00
N TYR A 133 4.99 11.51 -12.71
CA TYR A 133 4.46 10.24 -12.25
C TYR A 133 3.24 10.45 -11.36
N ASN A 134 2.28 9.52 -11.47
CA ASN A 134 1.09 9.47 -10.63
C ASN A 134 1.04 8.15 -9.86
N GLY A 135 0.34 8.12 -8.72
CA GLY A 135 0.33 6.94 -7.84
C GLY A 135 1.66 6.76 -7.10
N PHE A 136 2.14 5.51 -6.98
CA PHE A 136 3.37 5.14 -6.31
C PHE A 136 3.32 5.41 -4.79
N HIS A 137 2.50 4.63 -4.10
CA HIS A 137 2.24 4.76 -2.67
C HIS A 137 2.82 3.59 -1.85
N ASN A 138 3.91 2.97 -2.33
CA ASN A 138 4.50 1.80 -1.70
C ASN A 138 6.01 1.97 -1.44
N TRP A 139 6.40 1.81 -0.18
CA TRP A 139 7.78 1.97 0.29
C TRP A 139 8.74 0.90 -0.25
N TYR A 140 8.26 -0.36 -0.38
CA TYR A 140 9.11 -1.45 -0.84
C TYR A 140 9.47 -1.30 -2.32
N GLN A 141 8.52 -0.84 -3.14
CA GLN A 141 8.81 -0.45 -4.52
C GLN A 141 9.88 0.65 -4.57
N PHE A 142 9.79 1.65 -3.69
CA PHE A 142 10.81 2.69 -3.61
C PHE A 142 12.19 2.11 -3.22
N LEU A 143 12.22 1.21 -2.24
CA LEU A 143 13.44 0.51 -1.83
C LEU A 143 14.07 -0.27 -3.00
N LEU A 144 13.28 -0.96 -3.80
CA LEU A 144 13.77 -1.70 -4.97
C LEU A 144 14.30 -0.76 -6.06
N GLU A 145 13.59 0.31 -6.35
CA GLU A 145 13.99 1.28 -7.37
C GLU A 145 15.24 2.06 -6.96
N GLN A 146 15.37 2.49 -5.72
CA GLN A 146 16.60 3.16 -5.25
C GLN A 146 17.82 2.24 -5.30
N ARG A 147 17.64 0.92 -5.09
CA ARG A 147 18.73 -0.06 -5.21
C ARG A 147 19.12 -0.32 -6.66
N ARG A 148 18.13 -0.34 -7.57
CA ARG A 148 18.33 -0.57 -9.00
C ARG A 148 18.95 0.64 -9.70
N ASN A 149 18.46 1.84 -9.38
CA ASN A 149 18.82 3.10 -10.04
C ASN A 149 19.06 4.20 -9.01
N PRO A 150 20.14 4.14 -8.23
CA PRO A 150 20.35 5.04 -7.10
C PRO A 150 20.48 6.51 -7.48
N THR A 151 20.93 6.82 -8.70
CA THR A 151 21.06 8.19 -9.21
C THR A 151 19.77 8.76 -9.80
N GLN A 152 18.83 7.89 -10.17
CA GLN A 152 17.58 8.28 -10.83
C GLN A 152 16.36 8.16 -9.92
N THR A 153 16.49 7.47 -8.79
CA THR A 153 15.43 7.32 -7.79
C THR A 153 15.92 7.91 -6.49
N THR A 154 15.58 9.16 -6.26
CA THR A 154 16.08 9.94 -5.12
C THR A 154 14.93 10.61 -4.38
N HIS A 155 15.00 10.57 -3.07
CA HIS A 155 14.15 11.37 -2.21
C HIS A 155 14.51 12.84 -2.36
N ILE A 156 13.51 13.71 -2.55
CA ILE A 156 13.71 15.16 -2.66
C ILE A 156 13.47 15.82 -1.31
N ALA A 157 12.29 15.61 -0.72
CA ALA A 157 11.96 16.17 0.57
C ALA A 157 10.89 15.33 1.27
N PHE A 158 10.95 15.26 2.60
CA PHE A 158 9.78 14.92 3.39
C PHE A 158 8.87 16.15 3.39
N ILE A 159 7.66 15.94 2.92
CA ILE A 159 6.59 16.88 3.18
C ILE A 159 6.06 16.51 4.55
N GLN A 160 6.59 17.17 5.56
CA GLN A 160 6.00 17.06 6.88
C GLN A 160 4.66 17.79 6.81
N PRO A 161 3.55 17.11 7.00
CA PRO A 161 2.37 17.83 7.44
C PRO A 161 2.75 18.50 8.76
N ALA A 162 2.17 19.64 9.02
CA ALA A 162 2.25 20.29 10.31
C ALA A 162 1.54 19.40 11.35
N PHE A 163 2.20 18.31 11.76
CA PHE A 163 1.74 17.48 12.86
C PHE A 163 2.16 18.18 14.13
N GLU A 164 1.20 18.64 14.87
CA GLU A 164 1.42 19.06 16.24
C GLU A 164 2.10 17.93 17.02
N GLY A 165 3.33 18.17 17.40
CA GLY A 165 4.09 17.38 18.36
C GLY A 165 4.44 15.95 17.94
N ASN A 166 5.56 15.73 17.25
CA ASN A 166 6.32 14.46 17.12
C ASN A 166 5.53 13.12 17.00
N ARG A 167 4.27 13.15 16.59
CA ARG A 167 3.33 12.02 16.67
C ARG A 167 3.05 11.31 15.35
N LEU A 168 3.87 11.53 14.32
CA LEU A 168 3.76 10.71 13.10
C LEU A 168 4.02 9.25 13.47
N PRO A 169 3.10 8.33 13.14
CA PRO A 169 3.41 6.94 13.21
C PRO A 169 4.70 6.68 12.44
N LYS A 170 5.66 5.99 13.03
CA LYS A 170 6.97 5.70 12.41
C LYS A 170 6.80 5.08 11.02
N PHE A 171 5.71 4.37 10.79
CA PHE A 171 5.36 3.66 9.56
C PHE A 171 4.55 4.47 8.53
N LEU A 172 4.36 5.78 8.70
CA LEU A 172 3.69 6.65 7.73
C LEU A 172 4.62 7.76 7.28
N ARG A 173 4.76 7.97 5.98
CA ARG A 173 5.55 9.06 5.40
C ARG A 173 4.83 9.69 4.23
N GLN A 174 4.98 11.01 4.13
CA GLN A 174 4.63 11.77 2.94
C GLN A 174 5.90 12.41 2.39
N LEU A 175 6.19 12.19 1.12
CA LEU A 175 7.43 12.63 0.52
C LEU A 175 7.25 13.04 -0.94
N SER A 176 8.10 13.94 -1.40
CA SER A 176 8.34 14.14 -2.82
C SER A 176 9.64 13.45 -3.22
N PHE A 177 9.66 12.91 -4.43
CA PHE A 177 10.81 12.15 -4.91
C PHE A 177 10.93 12.19 -6.43
N ARG A 178 12.12 11.85 -6.89
CA ARG A 178 12.40 11.58 -8.30
C ARG A 178 12.41 10.07 -8.50
N TRP A 179 11.79 9.63 -9.56
CA TRP A 179 11.81 8.23 -9.97
C TRP A 179 12.16 8.13 -11.46
N ARG A 180 13.19 7.33 -11.77
CA ARG A 180 13.72 7.17 -13.13
C ARG A 180 14.00 8.51 -13.83
N GLY A 181 14.55 9.46 -13.09
CA GLY A 181 14.90 10.78 -13.60
C GLY A 181 13.75 11.80 -13.68
N ALA A 182 12.50 11.39 -13.52
CA ALA A 182 11.36 12.29 -13.53
C ALA A 182 10.83 12.58 -12.13
N ASN A 183 10.35 13.80 -11.90
CA ASN A 183 9.80 14.20 -10.62
C ASN A 183 8.38 13.66 -10.46
N LYS A 184 8.04 13.22 -9.25
CA LYS A 184 6.65 13.06 -8.89
C LYS A 184 6.06 14.46 -8.66
N GLY A 185 5.08 14.85 -9.49
CA GLY A 185 4.54 16.21 -9.50
C GLY A 185 3.79 16.59 -8.21
N ALA A 186 3.20 15.62 -7.52
CA ALA A 186 2.60 15.81 -6.21
C ALA A 186 3.31 14.93 -5.17
N SER A 187 3.18 15.30 -3.90
CA SER A 187 3.66 14.45 -2.81
C SER A 187 2.98 13.09 -2.80
N SER A 188 3.69 12.07 -2.37
CA SER A 188 3.15 10.74 -2.16
C SER A 188 3.17 10.40 -0.68
N SER A 189 2.06 9.92 -0.19
CA SER A 189 1.99 9.29 1.11
C SER A 189 2.08 7.77 0.96
N MET A 190 2.74 7.11 1.89
CA MET A 190 2.88 5.66 1.90
C MET A 190 3.05 5.14 3.33
N PHE A 191 2.60 3.93 3.56
CA PHE A 191 3.06 3.17 4.71
C PHE A 191 4.52 2.76 4.49
N VAL A 192 5.31 2.71 5.55
CA VAL A 192 6.74 2.39 5.51
C VAL A 192 7.05 1.26 6.47
N GLY A 193 7.81 0.27 6.02
CA GLY A 193 8.10 -0.93 6.79
C GLY A 193 6.95 -1.94 6.84
N THR A 194 5.81 -1.63 6.25
CA THR A 194 4.64 -2.51 6.24
C THR A 194 4.76 -3.64 5.24
N SER A 195 4.14 -4.77 5.58
CA SER A 195 3.97 -5.90 4.66
C SER A 195 3.04 -5.55 3.49
N PRO A 196 3.31 -6.03 2.27
CA PRO A 196 2.36 -5.93 1.16
C PRO A 196 0.98 -6.51 1.47
N ALA A 197 0.91 -7.57 2.30
CA ALA A 197 -0.36 -8.14 2.74
C ALA A 197 -1.14 -7.18 3.64
N PHE A 198 -0.45 -6.44 4.50
CA PHE A 198 -1.06 -5.42 5.34
C PHE A 198 -1.61 -4.27 4.51
N ASP A 199 -0.80 -3.69 3.62
CA ASP A 199 -1.20 -2.56 2.78
C ASP A 199 -2.42 -2.93 1.92
N LEU A 200 -2.36 -4.09 1.25
CA LEU A 200 -3.45 -4.58 0.40
C LEU A 200 -4.74 -4.82 1.21
N ALA A 201 -4.63 -5.42 2.41
CA ALA A 201 -5.78 -5.69 3.27
C ALA A 201 -6.45 -4.39 3.77
N MET A 202 -5.66 -3.41 4.19
CA MET A 202 -6.16 -2.13 4.65
C MET A 202 -6.91 -1.39 3.55
N PHE A 203 -6.33 -1.30 2.36
CA PHE A 203 -6.95 -0.63 1.23
C PHE A 203 -8.17 -1.40 0.72
N THR A 204 -8.11 -2.73 0.64
CA THR A 204 -9.26 -3.58 0.25
C THR A 204 -10.42 -3.41 1.22
N ALA A 205 -10.16 -3.45 2.52
CA ALA A 205 -11.19 -3.25 3.54
C ALA A 205 -11.88 -1.88 3.41
N CYS A 206 -11.10 -0.82 3.16
CA CYS A 206 -11.66 0.52 2.99
C CYS A 206 -12.52 0.64 1.71
N VAL A 207 -12.01 0.16 0.57
CA VAL A 207 -12.79 0.18 -0.70
C VAL A 207 -14.12 -0.53 -0.52
N LEU A 208 -14.10 -1.75 0.00
CA LEU A 208 -15.30 -2.56 0.17
C LEU A 208 -16.23 -2.00 1.24
N ARG A 209 -15.71 -1.45 2.34
CA ARG A 209 -16.50 -0.73 3.34
C ARG A 209 -17.26 0.45 2.71
N GLY A 210 -16.66 1.09 1.71
CA GLY A 210 -17.29 2.18 0.96
C GLY A 210 -18.54 1.78 0.16
N ARG A 211 -18.71 0.48 -0.13
CA ARG A 211 -19.90 -0.06 -0.82
C ARG A 211 -21.12 -0.17 0.08
N ALA A 212 -20.91 -0.30 1.38
CA ALA A 212 -22.01 -0.36 2.35
C ALA A 212 -22.81 0.96 2.39
N PRO A 213 -24.07 0.93 2.79
CA PRO A 213 -24.88 2.14 2.96
C PRO A 213 -24.17 3.18 3.85
N GLY A 214 -24.01 4.39 3.34
CA GLY A 214 -23.30 5.47 4.05
C GLY A 214 -21.77 5.32 4.13
N GLY A 215 -21.18 4.30 3.46
CA GLY A 215 -19.76 4.01 3.55
C GLY A 215 -18.88 4.92 2.72
N GLY A 216 -19.30 5.33 1.53
CA GLY A 216 -18.55 6.20 0.63
C GLY A 216 -19.45 7.12 -0.18
N ALA A 217 -18.90 8.21 -0.69
CA ALA A 217 -19.63 9.18 -1.50
C ALA A 217 -19.24 9.09 -2.98
N ILE A 218 -20.21 9.26 -3.88
CA ILE A 218 -19.94 9.37 -5.32
C ILE A 218 -19.50 10.81 -5.62
N GLY A 219 -18.27 10.95 -6.11
CA GLY A 219 -17.73 12.23 -6.56
C GLY A 219 -18.27 12.65 -7.93
N GLY A 220 -18.00 13.90 -8.32
CA GLY A 220 -18.46 14.47 -9.59
C GLY A 220 -17.96 13.74 -10.85
N ASN A 221 -16.93 12.95 -10.76
CA ASN A 221 -16.39 12.09 -11.83
C ASN A 221 -16.98 10.67 -11.84
N GLY A 222 -18.02 10.40 -11.03
CA GLY A 222 -18.68 9.10 -10.93
C GLY A 222 -17.94 8.04 -10.10
N ASN A 223 -16.76 8.36 -9.57
CA ASN A 223 -16.01 7.44 -8.71
C ASN A 223 -16.50 7.50 -7.25
N ARG A 224 -16.49 6.36 -6.56
CA ARG A 224 -16.75 6.30 -5.13
C ARG A 224 -15.48 6.64 -4.36
N VAL A 225 -15.57 7.66 -3.52
CA VAL A 225 -14.50 8.08 -2.59
C VAL A 225 -14.85 7.59 -1.20
N THR A 226 -13.94 6.89 -0.57
CA THR A 226 -14.10 6.39 0.80
C THR A 226 -12.91 6.83 1.63
N ASP A 227 -13.18 7.54 2.71
CA ASP A 227 -12.20 7.85 3.74
C ASP A 227 -12.42 6.90 4.92
N CYS A 228 -11.35 6.24 5.33
CA CYS A 228 -11.35 5.31 6.44
C CYS A 228 -10.38 5.78 7.50
N GLU A 229 -10.73 5.49 8.74
CA GLU A 229 -9.88 5.72 9.90
C GLU A 229 -9.67 4.41 10.64
N CYS A 230 -8.46 4.19 11.11
CA CYS A 230 -8.17 3.08 12.00
C CYS A 230 -7.12 3.47 13.03
N ASN A 231 -7.28 2.92 14.23
CA ASN A 231 -6.24 2.96 15.24
C ASN A 231 -5.29 1.79 15.02
N ILE A 232 -4.03 2.12 14.72
CA ILE A 232 -2.96 1.11 14.64
C ILE A 232 -2.24 1.11 15.97
N HIS A 233 -2.32 -0.02 16.67
CA HIS A 233 -1.57 -0.27 17.90
C HIS A 233 -0.28 -1.00 17.53
N VAL A 234 0.85 -0.32 17.64
CA VAL A 234 2.17 -0.92 17.45
C VAL A 234 2.72 -1.33 18.81
N PRO A 235 2.86 -2.63 19.10
CA PRO A 235 3.18 -3.13 20.43
C PRO A 235 4.54 -2.69 20.97
N ALA A 236 5.51 -2.44 20.10
CA ALA A 236 6.87 -2.11 20.51
C ALA A 236 7.11 -0.60 20.47
N GLY A 237 7.20 0.03 21.64
CA GLY A 237 7.70 1.39 21.76
C GLY A 237 6.85 2.40 22.52
N GLY A 238 5.79 1.99 23.22
CA GLY A 238 5.10 2.87 24.18
C GLY A 238 4.41 4.10 23.59
N LEU A 239 4.23 4.16 22.28
CA LEU A 239 3.48 5.24 21.66
C LEU A 239 1.96 4.97 21.78
N PRO A 240 1.17 6.01 22.09
CA PRO A 240 -0.28 5.88 22.08
C PRO A 240 -0.78 5.41 20.71
N GLN A 241 -1.98 4.84 20.70
CA GLN A 241 -2.68 4.46 19.47
C GLN A 241 -2.56 5.58 18.44
N SER A 242 -2.03 5.24 17.25
CA SER A 242 -1.93 6.19 16.15
C SER A 242 -3.16 6.08 15.29
N LEU A 243 -3.96 7.14 15.26
CA LEU A 243 -5.04 7.26 14.29
C LEU A 243 -4.44 7.44 12.90
N VAL A 244 -4.76 6.53 12.01
CA VAL A 244 -4.34 6.60 10.61
C VAL A 244 -5.58 6.76 9.75
N GLN A 245 -5.57 7.79 8.92
CA GLN A 245 -6.56 7.97 7.88
C GLN A 245 -5.99 7.50 6.55
N PHE A 246 -6.84 6.94 5.71
CA PHE A 246 -6.51 6.60 4.34
C PHE A 246 -7.71 6.77 3.43
N ARG A 247 -7.43 7.14 2.20
CA ARG A 247 -8.44 7.33 1.16
C ARG A 247 -8.33 6.24 0.13
N THR A 248 -9.47 5.75 -0.30
CA THR A 248 -9.60 4.90 -1.48
C THR A 248 -10.57 5.51 -2.46
N VAL A 249 -10.31 5.29 -3.74
CA VAL A 249 -11.19 5.69 -4.84
C VAL A 249 -11.46 4.46 -5.68
N GLU A 250 -12.73 4.17 -5.89
CA GLU A 250 -13.22 3.04 -6.68
C GLU A 250 -14.02 3.53 -7.87
N ASN A 251 -13.90 2.87 -9.00
CA ASN A 251 -14.86 2.98 -10.08
C ASN A 251 -16.02 2.01 -9.82
N PRO A 252 -17.21 2.48 -9.43
CA PRO A 252 -18.30 1.60 -9.01
C PRO A 252 -18.94 0.84 -10.18
N GLN A 253 -18.84 1.34 -11.41
CA GLN A 253 -19.39 0.67 -12.59
C GLN A 253 -18.59 -0.57 -12.97
N ASN A 254 -17.27 -0.51 -12.78
CA ASN A 254 -16.35 -1.58 -13.10
C ASN A 254 -15.86 -2.35 -11.87
N GLU A 255 -16.21 -1.88 -10.69
CA GLU A 255 -15.85 -2.46 -9.39
C GLU A 255 -14.33 -2.64 -9.18
N TRP A 256 -13.52 -1.70 -9.66
CA TRP A 256 -12.08 -1.72 -9.46
C TRP A 256 -11.53 -0.51 -8.72
N VAL A 257 -10.38 -0.67 -8.10
CA VAL A 257 -9.64 0.43 -7.47
C VAL A 257 -9.07 1.37 -8.52
N VAL A 258 -9.28 2.67 -8.33
CA VAL A 258 -8.62 3.74 -9.09
C VAL A 258 -7.35 4.16 -8.37
N THR A 259 -7.44 4.44 -7.07
CA THR A 259 -6.29 4.76 -6.20
C THR A 259 -6.58 4.45 -4.75
N ALA A 260 -5.52 4.26 -3.97
CA ALA A 260 -5.57 4.11 -2.52
C ALA A 260 -4.25 4.64 -1.91
N TYR A 261 -4.35 5.40 -0.82
CA TYR A 261 -3.18 5.96 -0.15
C TYR A 261 -3.51 6.38 1.29
N PRO A 262 -2.53 6.30 2.20
CA PRO A 262 -2.71 6.88 3.53
C PRO A 262 -2.77 8.40 3.42
N ARG A 263 -3.63 9.00 4.26
CA ARG A 263 -3.77 10.45 4.39
C ARG A 263 -3.16 10.91 5.70
N ASN A 264 -2.66 12.12 5.68
CA ASN A 264 -2.33 12.79 6.92
C ASN A 264 -3.61 13.29 7.58
N VAL A 265 -3.77 13.00 8.85
CA VAL A 265 -4.76 13.68 9.67
C VAL A 265 -4.20 15.05 10.01
N GLN A 266 -4.90 16.09 9.64
CA GLN A 266 -4.65 17.45 10.15
C GLN A 266 -5.17 17.57 11.56
#